data_7b66b6f07a281dc0d9ed23db15cc910e
#
_entry.id   7b66b6f07a281dc0d9ed23db15cc910e
#
_cell.length_a   1.000
_cell.length_b   1.000
_cell.length_c   1.000
_cell.angle_alpha   90.00
_cell.angle_beta   90.00
_cell.angle_gamma   90.00
#
_symmetry.space_group_name_H-M   'P 1'
#
loop_
_entity.id
_entity.type
_entity.pdbx_description
1 polymer ?
#
loop_
_entity_poly.entity_id
_entity_poly.type
_entity_poly.pdbx_seq_one_letter_code
_entity_poly.pdbx_strand_id
1 'polypeptide(L)'
;MLVSTVDVFETPVGVDESAPADARHAYGRHRRMLEQLCEERFGAQVLRLPGLFGPGLKKNAVYDLLHENQVEKIHPDSTYQFYDVRHLWPDAQKAHAAGIRLLHLATEPVAMSEVARRCFGRELRAPTSAPARYDLRSRHAALWGGRGGYLRSRDEVLRGLERFVAEEHGR
;
A
#
# COMPACT_ATOMS: atom_id res chain seq x y z
N MET A 1 1.15 -10.58 16.18
CA MET A 1 1.23 -9.66 15.02
C MET A 1 -0.15 -9.45 14.44
N LEU A 2 -0.47 -8.21 14.09
CA LEU A 2 -1.71 -7.81 13.40
C LEU A 2 -1.36 -7.14 12.08
N VAL A 3 -1.94 -7.61 10.98
CA VAL A 3 -1.94 -6.90 9.69
C VAL A 3 -3.09 -5.90 9.68
N SER A 4 -2.77 -4.62 9.52
CA SER A 4 -3.71 -3.50 9.47
C SER A 4 -3.62 -2.76 8.13
N THR A 5 -4.14 -1.55 8.05
CA THR A 5 -4.33 -0.80 6.81
C THR A 5 -3.98 0.67 6.96
N VAL A 6 -3.59 1.30 5.86
CA VAL A 6 -3.46 2.77 5.74
C VAL A 6 -4.79 3.50 5.97
N ASP A 7 -5.92 2.81 5.79
CA ASP A 7 -7.26 3.40 5.94
C ASP A 7 -7.63 3.76 7.40
N VAL A 8 -6.72 3.56 8.36
CA VAL A 8 -6.87 4.14 9.71
C VAL A 8 -6.66 5.66 9.73
N PHE A 9 -6.20 6.25 8.63
CA PHE A 9 -6.07 7.69 8.43
C PHE A 9 -7.20 8.21 7.53
N GLU A 10 -7.73 9.38 7.86
CA GLU A 10 -8.72 10.07 7.01
C GLU A 10 -8.07 10.60 5.74
N THR A 11 -6.86 11.15 5.87
CA THR A 11 -6.07 11.66 4.74
C THR A 11 -4.65 11.08 4.83
N PRO A 12 -4.37 9.96 4.15
CA PRO A 12 -3.08 9.25 4.25
C PRO A 12 -2.00 9.91 3.37
N VAL A 13 -1.72 11.22 3.61
CA VAL A 13 -0.74 12.00 2.84
C VAL A 13 0.31 12.58 3.76
N GLY A 14 1.56 12.15 3.58
CA GLY A 14 2.71 12.60 4.39
C GLY A 14 2.68 12.10 5.83
N VAL A 15 1.94 11.02 6.13
CA VAL A 15 1.76 10.48 7.48
C VAL A 15 2.73 9.32 7.76
N ASP A 16 3.32 9.33 8.96
CA ASP A 16 4.16 8.25 9.46
C ASP A 16 3.60 7.65 10.77
N GLU A 17 4.35 6.76 11.43
CA GLU A 17 3.91 6.09 12.66
C GLU A 17 3.66 7.04 13.84
N SER A 18 4.11 8.28 13.79
CA SER A 18 3.84 9.29 14.83
C SER A 18 2.49 9.98 14.65
N ALA A 19 1.90 9.90 13.45
CA ALA A 19 0.61 10.51 13.16
C ALA A 19 -0.53 9.78 13.87
N PRO A 20 -1.50 10.49 14.46
CA PRO A 20 -2.67 9.87 15.06
C PRO A 20 -3.55 9.23 13.97
N ALA A 21 -4.02 8.01 14.23
CA ALA A 21 -5.04 7.39 13.37
C ALA A 21 -6.39 8.08 13.61
N ASP A 22 -6.93 8.74 12.60
CA ASP A 22 -8.03 9.68 12.68
C ASP A 22 -9.20 9.40 11.73
N ALA A 23 -9.24 8.20 11.12
CA ALA A 23 -10.27 7.83 10.16
C ALA A 23 -11.69 8.04 10.70
N ARG A 24 -12.54 8.71 9.92
CA ARG A 24 -13.95 9.00 10.26
C ARG A 24 -14.90 7.97 9.69
N HIS A 25 -14.52 7.27 8.61
CA HIS A 25 -15.32 6.20 8.02
C HIS A 25 -15.29 4.91 8.87
N ALA A 26 -16.34 4.12 8.79
CA ALA A 26 -16.54 2.96 9.67
C ALA A 26 -15.40 1.94 9.62
N TYR A 27 -14.93 1.61 8.41
CA TYR A 27 -13.86 0.63 8.24
C TYR A 27 -12.57 1.04 8.96
N GLY A 28 -12.09 2.27 8.75
CA GLY A 28 -10.87 2.76 9.40
C GLY A 28 -11.00 2.82 10.92
N ARG A 29 -12.14 3.29 11.44
CA ARG A 29 -12.40 3.28 12.89
C ARG A 29 -12.37 1.87 13.48
N HIS A 30 -13.04 0.91 12.85
CA HIS A 30 -13.06 -0.47 13.33
C HIS A 30 -11.66 -1.10 13.27
N ARG A 31 -10.88 -0.81 12.23
CA ARG A 31 -9.49 -1.27 12.14
C ARG A 31 -8.64 -0.67 13.25
N ARG A 32 -8.79 0.62 13.56
CA ARG A 32 -8.08 1.26 14.68
C ARG A 32 -8.46 0.67 16.04
N MET A 33 -9.74 0.41 16.27
CA MET A 33 -10.21 -0.28 17.50
C MET A 33 -9.58 -1.66 17.64
N LEU A 34 -9.48 -2.41 16.53
CA LEU A 34 -8.82 -3.72 16.52
C LEU A 34 -7.32 -3.61 16.80
N GLU A 35 -6.62 -2.60 16.24
CA GLU A 35 -5.23 -2.32 16.56
C GLU A 35 -5.05 -2.13 18.08
N GLN A 36 -5.83 -1.22 18.68
CA GLN A 36 -5.77 -0.93 20.11
C GLN A 36 -6.03 -2.18 20.97
N LEU A 37 -7.07 -2.94 20.66
CA LEU A 37 -7.38 -4.18 21.36
C LEU A 37 -6.20 -5.18 21.31
N CYS A 38 -5.60 -5.37 20.12
CA CYS A 38 -4.50 -6.30 19.93
C CYS A 38 -3.22 -5.82 20.63
N GLU A 39 -2.95 -4.52 20.59
CA GLU A 39 -1.83 -3.91 21.30
C GLU A 39 -1.96 -4.07 22.83
N GLU A 40 -3.11 -3.72 23.38
CA GLU A 40 -3.38 -3.74 24.83
C GLU A 40 -3.44 -5.16 25.40
N ARG A 41 -4.15 -6.07 24.73
CA ARG A 41 -4.39 -7.43 25.25
C ARG A 41 -3.26 -8.40 24.98
N PHE A 42 -2.58 -8.26 23.85
CA PHE A 42 -1.60 -9.25 23.39
C PHE A 42 -0.21 -8.67 23.14
N GLY A 43 -0.02 -7.39 23.37
CA GLY A 43 1.22 -6.74 23.00
C GLY A 43 1.55 -6.92 21.52
N ALA A 44 0.56 -6.97 20.63
CA ALA A 44 0.77 -7.28 19.24
C ALA A 44 1.59 -6.22 18.51
N GLN A 45 2.48 -6.68 17.63
CA GLN A 45 3.07 -5.83 16.60
C GLN A 45 2.02 -5.53 15.53
N VAL A 46 1.90 -4.27 15.13
CA VAL A 46 0.95 -3.81 14.11
C VAL A 46 1.70 -3.43 12.82
N LEU A 47 1.28 -3.99 11.69
CA LEU A 47 1.79 -3.67 10.36
C LEU A 47 0.68 -3.00 9.55
N ARG A 48 0.80 -1.71 9.24
CA ARG A 48 -0.12 -0.97 8.37
C ARG A 48 0.33 -1.06 6.93
N LEU A 49 -0.55 -1.58 6.10
CA LEU A 49 -0.29 -1.85 4.69
C LEU A 49 -0.97 -0.81 3.79
N PRO A 50 -0.30 -0.36 2.72
CA PRO A 50 -0.92 0.35 1.61
C PRO A 50 -1.70 -0.62 0.71
N GLY A 51 -1.97 -0.23 -0.53
CA GLY A 51 -2.51 -1.12 -1.56
C GLY A 51 -1.59 -2.33 -1.77
N LEU A 52 -2.19 -3.51 -1.99
CA LEU A 52 -1.44 -4.76 -2.14
C LEU A 52 -1.43 -5.23 -3.60
N PHE A 53 -0.38 -5.94 -3.99
CA PHE A 53 -0.37 -6.75 -5.20
C PHE A 53 0.36 -8.07 -4.97
N GLY A 54 0.05 -9.06 -5.80
CA GLY A 54 0.63 -10.40 -5.73
C GLY A 54 -0.40 -11.49 -5.96
N PRO A 55 -0.01 -12.77 -5.85
CA PRO A 55 -0.91 -13.90 -6.07
C PRO A 55 -2.19 -13.81 -5.24
N GLY A 56 -3.33 -14.03 -5.88
CA GLY A 56 -4.64 -13.97 -5.22
C GLY A 56 -5.21 -12.55 -5.05
N LEU A 57 -4.67 -11.55 -5.71
CA LEU A 57 -5.25 -10.21 -5.78
C LEU A 57 -6.71 -10.27 -6.26
N LYS A 58 -7.63 -9.60 -5.53
CA LYS A 58 -9.07 -9.64 -5.81
C LYS A 58 -9.72 -8.26 -5.98
N LYS A 59 -9.00 -7.21 -5.68
CA LYS A 59 -9.51 -5.83 -5.77
C LYS A 59 -8.37 -4.82 -5.79
N ASN A 60 -8.55 -3.70 -6.31
CA ASN A 60 -7.87 -2.43 -6.44
C ASN A 60 -7.61 -2.07 -7.92
N ALA A 61 -7.04 -0.90 -8.18
CA ALA A 61 -6.81 -0.41 -9.54
C ALA A 61 -5.93 -1.33 -10.41
N VAL A 62 -5.00 -2.11 -9.82
CA VAL A 62 -4.20 -3.10 -10.57
C VAL A 62 -5.05 -4.29 -10.97
N TYR A 63 -5.92 -4.77 -10.06
CA TYR A 63 -6.90 -5.80 -10.38
C TYR A 63 -7.86 -5.36 -11.48
N ASP A 64 -8.35 -4.12 -11.39
CA ASP A 64 -9.28 -3.57 -12.38
C ASP A 64 -8.64 -3.46 -13.77
N LEU A 65 -7.35 -3.09 -13.84
CA LEU A 65 -6.59 -3.09 -15.09
C LEU A 65 -6.34 -4.50 -15.65
N LEU A 66 -6.07 -5.49 -14.79
CA LEU A 66 -5.87 -6.89 -15.20
C LEU A 66 -7.14 -7.53 -15.79
N HIS A 67 -8.31 -7.17 -15.25
CA HIS A 67 -9.59 -7.81 -15.57
C HIS A 67 -10.53 -6.92 -16.39
N GLU A 68 -10.03 -5.80 -16.92
CA GLU A 68 -10.84 -4.81 -17.67
C GLU A 68 -12.11 -4.36 -16.90
N ASN A 69 -11.99 -4.27 -15.56
CA ASN A 69 -13.10 -3.95 -14.67
C ASN A 69 -13.11 -2.46 -14.33
N GLN A 70 -14.14 -1.72 -14.75
CA GLN A 70 -14.36 -0.30 -14.40
C GLN A 70 -13.11 0.60 -14.61
N VAL A 71 -12.31 0.29 -15.64
CA VAL A 71 -11.05 0.99 -15.94
C VAL A 71 -11.29 2.49 -16.17
N GLU A 72 -12.47 2.86 -16.67
CA GLU A 72 -12.89 4.25 -16.87
C GLU A 72 -13.01 5.06 -15.57
N LYS A 73 -13.03 4.40 -14.40
CA LYS A 73 -13.04 5.06 -13.08
C LYS A 73 -11.64 5.34 -12.54
N ILE A 74 -10.60 4.79 -13.15
CA ILE A 74 -9.21 4.97 -12.71
C ILE A 74 -8.71 6.31 -13.22
N HIS A 75 -8.45 7.25 -12.30
CA HIS A 75 -7.90 8.55 -12.67
C HIS A 75 -6.38 8.43 -12.92
N PRO A 76 -5.85 8.87 -14.09
CA PRO A 76 -4.42 8.75 -14.43
C PRO A 76 -3.49 9.43 -13.45
N ASP A 77 -3.91 10.58 -12.86
CA ASP A 77 -3.13 11.35 -11.90
C ASP A 77 -3.30 10.87 -10.45
N SER A 78 -4.12 9.83 -10.19
CA SER A 78 -4.16 9.22 -8.88
C SER A 78 -2.81 8.61 -8.55
N THR A 79 -2.32 8.87 -7.33
CA THR A 79 -1.09 8.27 -6.81
C THR A 79 -1.43 7.29 -5.71
N TYR A 80 -1.00 6.05 -5.89
CA TYR A 80 -1.16 4.98 -4.91
C TYR A 80 0.19 4.42 -4.51
N GLN A 81 0.21 3.76 -3.37
CA GLN A 81 1.32 2.96 -2.92
C GLN A 81 0.94 1.49 -3.05
N PHE A 82 1.82 0.69 -3.64
CA PHE A 82 1.58 -0.73 -3.83
C PHE A 82 2.68 -1.54 -3.18
N TYR A 83 2.29 -2.52 -2.37
CA TYR A 83 3.18 -3.40 -1.64
C TYR A 83 3.02 -4.85 -2.13
N ASP A 84 4.14 -5.48 -2.48
CA ASP A 84 4.16 -6.89 -2.90
C ASP A 84 3.98 -7.80 -1.67
N VAL A 85 2.89 -8.57 -1.63
CA VAL A 85 2.58 -9.46 -0.50
C VAL A 85 3.65 -10.51 -0.25
N ARG A 86 4.49 -10.83 -1.24
CA ARG A 86 5.61 -11.78 -1.10
C ARG A 86 6.66 -11.30 -0.10
N HIS A 87 6.74 -10.00 0.15
CA HIS A 87 7.67 -9.42 1.12
C HIS A 87 7.11 -9.37 2.56
N LEU A 88 5.81 -9.64 2.74
CA LEU A 88 5.14 -9.40 4.03
C LEU A 88 5.80 -10.17 5.18
N TRP A 89 6.03 -11.46 5.00
CA TRP A 89 6.59 -12.28 6.08
C TRP A 89 8.05 -11.93 6.41
N PRO A 90 8.97 -11.81 5.44
CA PRO A 90 10.33 -11.35 5.71
C PRO A 90 10.40 -9.97 6.37
N ASP A 91 9.60 -9.02 5.90
CA ASP A 91 9.58 -7.67 6.46
C ASP A 91 8.99 -7.66 7.90
N ALA A 92 7.96 -8.48 8.15
CA ALA A 92 7.39 -8.66 9.49
C ALA A 92 8.41 -9.24 10.49
N GLN A 93 9.15 -10.29 10.10
CA GLN A 93 10.21 -10.88 10.91
C GLN A 93 11.33 -9.88 11.21
N LYS A 94 11.75 -9.11 10.21
CA LYS A 94 12.77 -8.08 10.36
C LYS A 94 12.34 -6.97 11.32
N ALA A 95 11.10 -6.51 11.19
CA ALA A 95 10.54 -5.53 12.12
C ALA A 95 10.44 -6.08 13.56
N HIS A 96 10.03 -7.34 13.70
CA HIS A 96 9.96 -8.00 15.01
C HIS A 96 11.32 -8.11 15.66
N ALA A 97 12.34 -8.57 14.94
CA ALA A 97 13.72 -8.66 15.42
C ALA A 97 14.31 -7.31 15.82
N ALA A 98 13.86 -6.22 15.18
CA ALA A 98 14.24 -4.84 15.51
C ALA A 98 13.41 -4.22 16.65
N GLY A 99 12.49 -4.96 17.27
CA GLY A 99 11.62 -4.47 18.35
C GLY A 99 10.59 -3.42 17.91
N ILE A 100 10.31 -3.32 16.59
CA ILE A 100 9.36 -2.33 16.07
C ILE A 100 7.94 -2.82 16.33
N ARG A 101 7.18 -2.04 17.11
CA ARG A 101 5.80 -2.36 17.51
C ARG A 101 4.76 -1.92 16.47
N LEU A 102 4.97 -0.78 15.85
CA LEU A 102 4.13 -0.25 14.77
C LEU A 102 5.02 0.02 13.56
N LEU A 103 4.66 -0.53 12.41
CA LEU A 103 5.37 -0.31 11.15
C LEU A 103 4.39 0.00 10.04
N HIS A 104 4.65 1.08 9.31
CA HIS A 104 4.07 1.32 8.01
C HIS A 104 4.91 0.64 6.93
N LEU A 105 4.34 -0.33 6.22
CA LEU A 105 5.00 -0.98 5.07
C LEU A 105 4.93 -0.05 3.84
N ALA A 106 5.43 1.16 4.03
CA ALA A 106 5.34 2.25 3.09
C ALA A 106 6.23 2.04 1.87
N THR A 107 5.67 2.18 0.68
CA THR A 107 6.38 2.19 -0.60
C THR A 107 6.27 3.57 -1.23
N GLU A 108 7.21 3.94 -2.09
CA GLU A 108 7.13 5.22 -2.78
C GLU A 108 5.91 5.27 -3.71
N PRO A 109 5.10 6.37 -3.68
CA PRO A 109 3.89 6.48 -4.48
C PRO A 109 4.16 6.40 -5.99
N VAL A 110 3.26 5.73 -6.71
CA VAL A 110 3.28 5.64 -8.18
C VAL A 110 2.00 6.20 -8.78
N ALA A 111 2.10 6.91 -9.90
CA ALA A 111 0.94 7.41 -10.63
C ALA A 111 0.28 6.28 -11.43
N MET A 112 -1.06 6.27 -11.48
CA MET A 112 -1.78 5.25 -12.24
C MET A 112 -1.52 5.33 -13.75
N SER A 113 -1.26 6.52 -14.30
CA SER A 113 -0.80 6.69 -15.68
C SER A 113 0.49 5.92 -15.98
N GLU A 114 1.43 5.92 -15.02
CA GLU A 114 2.69 5.19 -15.18
C GLU A 114 2.49 3.68 -15.06
N VAL A 115 1.70 3.23 -14.08
CA VAL A 115 1.33 1.81 -13.95
C VAL A 115 0.65 1.30 -15.22
N ALA A 116 -0.36 2.02 -15.73
CA ALA A 116 -1.08 1.63 -16.94
C ALA A 116 -0.15 1.54 -18.17
N ARG A 117 0.73 2.52 -18.34
CA ARG A 117 1.67 2.55 -19.46
C ARG A 117 2.72 1.44 -19.35
N ARG A 118 3.37 1.29 -18.19
CA ARG A 118 4.49 0.36 -18.02
C ARG A 118 4.07 -1.10 -17.93
N CYS A 119 2.98 -1.37 -17.20
CA CYS A 119 2.55 -2.75 -16.93
C CYS A 119 1.53 -3.27 -17.95
N PHE A 120 0.78 -2.37 -18.61
CA PHE A 120 -0.32 -2.76 -19.48
C PHE A 120 -0.26 -2.16 -20.90
N GLY A 121 0.74 -1.31 -21.20
CA GLY A 121 0.92 -0.69 -22.52
C GLY A 121 -0.26 0.22 -22.93
N ARG A 122 -1.00 0.79 -21.96
CA ARG A 122 -2.21 1.57 -22.24
C ARG A 122 -2.20 2.95 -21.60
N GLU A 123 -2.96 3.86 -22.19
CA GLU A 123 -3.24 5.19 -21.65
C GLU A 123 -4.61 5.20 -20.95
N LEU A 124 -4.68 5.91 -19.81
CA LEU A 124 -5.93 6.13 -19.07
C LEU A 124 -6.55 7.48 -19.45
N ARG A 125 -7.88 7.52 -19.50
CA ARG A 125 -8.62 8.78 -19.62
C ARG A 125 -9.05 9.26 -18.25
N ALA A 126 -8.89 10.57 -17.99
CA ALA A 126 -9.31 11.15 -16.73
C ALA A 126 -10.84 11.14 -16.60
N PRO A 127 -11.38 10.51 -15.52
CA PRO A 127 -12.79 10.67 -15.18
C PRO A 127 -13.05 12.06 -14.58
N THR A 128 -14.31 12.37 -14.32
CA THR A 128 -14.71 13.65 -13.69
C THR A 128 -14.39 13.72 -12.18
N SER A 129 -14.11 12.58 -11.56
CA SER A 129 -13.72 12.52 -10.14
C SER A 129 -12.32 13.10 -9.90
N ALA A 130 -12.08 13.65 -8.72
CA ALA A 130 -10.74 14.08 -8.33
C ALA A 130 -9.78 12.90 -8.17
N PRO A 131 -8.47 13.09 -8.46
CA PRO A 131 -7.47 12.04 -8.26
C PRO A 131 -7.27 11.74 -6.78
N ALA A 132 -7.17 10.46 -6.46
CA ALA A 132 -6.79 9.99 -5.11
C ALA A 132 -5.29 10.23 -4.86
N ARG A 133 -4.95 10.47 -3.59
CA ARG A 133 -3.57 10.70 -3.18
C ARG A 133 -3.25 9.90 -1.93
N TYR A 134 -2.20 9.07 -2.03
CA TYR A 134 -1.66 8.30 -0.91
C TYR A 134 -0.16 8.55 -0.78
N ASP A 135 0.29 8.88 0.42
CA ASP A 135 1.71 9.08 0.76
C ASP A 135 1.93 8.68 2.22
N LEU A 136 1.80 7.38 2.50
CA LEU A 136 2.16 6.78 3.77
C LEU A 136 3.69 6.69 3.85
N ARG A 137 4.26 7.07 4.98
CA ARG A 137 5.70 7.02 5.23
C ARG A 137 6.02 6.17 6.46
N SER A 138 7.26 5.73 6.57
CA SER A 138 7.76 5.04 7.75
C SER A 138 9.02 5.71 8.29
N ARG A 139 9.05 5.92 9.59
CA ARG A 139 10.24 6.38 10.32
C ARG A 139 11.34 5.32 10.34
N HIS A 140 10.99 4.08 10.04
CA HIS A 140 11.87 2.92 10.07
C HIS A 140 12.44 2.55 8.69
N ALA A 141 12.15 3.31 7.63
CA ALA A 141 12.52 2.99 6.26
C ALA A 141 14.02 2.67 6.08
N ALA A 142 14.89 3.38 6.80
CA ALA A 142 16.34 3.17 6.74
C ALA A 142 16.76 1.73 7.08
N LEU A 143 16.01 1.02 7.93
CA LEU A 143 16.29 -0.39 8.25
C LEU A 143 16.21 -1.29 7.01
N TRP A 144 15.40 -0.92 6.02
CA TRP A 144 15.29 -1.61 4.72
C TRP A 144 16.20 -1.03 3.64
N GLY A 145 17.11 -0.11 3.99
CA GLY A 145 17.90 0.64 3.01
C GLY A 145 17.09 1.69 2.25
N GLY A 146 15.88 1.94 2.70
CA GLY A 146 14.94 2.88 2.08
C GLY A 146 15.30 4.34 2.35
N ARG A 147 14.68 5.23 1.58
CA ARG A 147 14.90 6.68 1.63
C ARG A 147 13.56 7.43 1.61
N GLY A 148 13.55 8.68 2.11
CA GLY A 148 12.36 9.53 2.06
C GLY A 148 11.15 9.02 2.86
N GLY A 149 11.36 8.04 3.75
CA GLY A 149 10.28 7.38 4.50
C GLY A 149 9.67 6.17 3.77
N TYR A 150 10.29 5.66 2.72
CA TYR A 150 9.79 4.52 1.97
C TYR A 150 10.72 3.32 2.09
N LEU A 151 10.17 2.13 2.37
CA LEU A 151 10.91 0.87 2.43
C LEU A 151 11.36 0.39 1.05
N ARG A 152 10.59 0.73 0.02
CA ARG A 152 10.84 0.40 -1.38
C ARG A 152 10.68 1.64 -2.24
N SER A 153 11.59 1.82 -3.17
CA SER A 153 11.56 2.90 -4.15
C SER A 153 10.45 2.68 -5.20
N ARG A 154 10.06 3.76 -5.87
CA ARG A 154 9.12 3.74 -7.00
C ARG A 154 9.52 2.73 -8.08
N ASP A 155 10.81 2.69 -8.42
CA ASP A 155 11.32 1.75 -9.42
C ASP A 155 11.22 0.28 -8.99
N GLU A 156 11.45 -0.02 -7.70
CA GLU A 156 11.25 -1.37 -7.17
C GLU A 156 9.79 -1.79 -7.21
N VAL A 157 8.87 -0.87 -6.85
CA VAL A 157 7.43 -1.11 -6.94
C VAL A 157 7.00 -1.39 -8.37
N LEU A 158 7.41 -0.55 -9.32
CA LEU A 158 7.04 -0.70 -10.73
C LEU A 158 7.59 -2.00 -11.33
N ARG A 159 8.86 -2.35 -11.07
CA ARG A 159 9.41 -3.65 -11.50
C ARG A 159 8.68 -4.84 -10.86
N GLY A 160 8.23 -4.70 -9.62
CA GLY A 160 7.40 -5.71 -8.94
C GLY A 160 6.05 -5.90 -9.63
N LEU A 161 5.38 -4.79 -9.96
CA LEU A 161 4.11 -4.78 -10.67
C LEU A 161 4.24 -5.35 -12.10
N GLU A 162 5.27 -4.95 -12.84
CA GLU A 162 5.54 -5.49 -14.19
C GLU A 162 5.68 -7.03 -14.17
N ARG A 163 6.47 -7.56 -13.22
CA ARG A 163 6.61 -9.02 -13.05
C ARG A 163 5.29 -9.68 -12.69
N PHE A 164 4.55 -9.12 -11.74
CA PHE A 164 3.27 -9.66 -11.32
C PHE A 164 2.26 -9.71 -12.47
N VAL A 165 2.14 -8.62 -13.23
CA VAL A 165 1.23 -8.56 -14.40
C VAL A 165 1.64 -9.56 -15.47
N ALA A 166 2.94 -9.71 -15.76
CA ALA A 166 3.44 -10.71 -16.71
C ALA A 166 3.12 -12.16 -16.24
N GLU A 167 3.27 -12.44 -14.95
CA GLU A 167 2.92 -13.74 -14.36
C GLU A 167 1.42 -14.06 -14.47
N GLU A 168 0.54 -13.07 -14.29
CA GLU A 168 -0.92 -13.25 -14.40
C GLU A 168 -1.38 -13.40 -15.87
N HIS A 169 -0.76 -12.69 -16.83
CA HIS A 169 -1.07 -12.84 -18.25
C HIS A 169 -0.55 -14.17 -18.85
N GLY A 170 0.43 -14.80 -18.24
CA GLY A 170 0.98 -16.10 -18.67
C GLY A 170 0.22 -17.32 -18.13
N ARG A 171 -0.81 -17.09 -17.31
CA ARG A 171 -1.69 -18.15 -16.74
C ARG A 171 -2.95 -18.31 -17.56
#